data_e50a6b90838816b70aae148b68c40bb6
#
_entry.id   e50a6b90838816b70aae148b68c40bb6
#
_cell.length_a   1.000
_cell.length_b   1.000
_cell.length_c   1.000
_cell.angle_alpha   90.00
_cell.angle_beta   90.00
_cell.angle_gamma   90.00
#
_symmetry.space_group_name_H-M   'P 1'
#
loop_
_entity.id
_entity.type
_entity.pdbx_description
1 polymer ?
#
loop_
_entity_poly.entity_id
_entity_poly.type
_entity_poly.pdbx_seq_one_letter_code
_entity_poly.pdbx_strand_id
1 'polypeptide(L)'
;MNSITKLSLPLSLLFSSLAVLPYFAIDLFAQSPQPSVTEHVSPPLDVADAIYSANKTMSLGSKNISLTPYPVTEDRASDQGFLKGVGNVTNNQTYRSTHLSDKLIQSTGNGTFETPDGQSITWISSSIGRLVDDRWVFHGVILFNNTQSKSLSFLNNSIGFHKDIIGNDPDYIWLLK
;
A
#
# COMPACT_ATOMS: atom_id res chain seq x y z
N MET A 1 -35.42 -52.09 -40.98
CA MET A 1 -35.77 -51.77 -42.38
C MET A 1 -35.34 -50.35 -42.62
N ASN A 2 -34.38 -50.19 -43.54
CA ASN A 2 -34.11 -49.13 -44.48
C ASN A 2 -33.92 -47.69 -43.90
N SER A 3 -32.94 -46.93 -44.30
CA SER A 3 -32.07 -46.90 -45.49
C SER A 3 -30.96 -45.87 -45.24
N ILE A 4 -29.78 -46.26 -45.67
CA ILE A 4 -28.58 -45.41 -45.77
C ILE A 4 -28.74 -44.51 -46.98
N THR A 5 -28.54 -43.19 -46.82
CA THR A 5 -28.27 -42.33 -47.96
C THR A 5 -26.95 -41.62 -47.79
N LYS A 6 -25.97 -42.10 -48.51
CA LYS A 6 -24.70 -41.42 -48.80
C LYS A 6 -25.02 -40.23 -49.75
N LEU A 7 -24.46 -39.08 -49.49
CA LEU A 7 -24.32 -38.07 -50.53
C LEU A 7 -22.90 -37.54 -50.51
N SER A 8 -22.33 -37.61 -51.67
CA SER A 8 -20.97 -37.38 -52.10
C SER A 8 -20.60 -35.90 -52.17
N LEU A 9 -19.33 -35.61 -51.91
CA LEU A 9 -18.66 -34.36 -52.24
C LEU A 9 -18.70 -34.04 -53.75
N PRO A 10 -18.50 -32.77 -54.05
CA PRO A 10 -17.55 -32.45 -55.13
C PRO A 10 -16.40 -31.58 -54.64
N LEU A 11 -15.28 -32.04 -55.05
CA LEU A 11 -13.98 -31.41 -55.14
C LEU A 11 -13.98 -30.41 -56.27
N SER A 12 -13.70 -29.13 -56.02
CA SER A 12 -13.11 -28.27 -57.06
C SER A 12 -12.71 -26.90 -56.53
N LEU A 13 -11.54 -26.61 -56.77
CA LEU A 13 -10.82 -25.49 -57.35
C LEU A 13 -10.04 -24.59 -56.38
N LEU A 14 -8.74 -24.87 -56.46
CA LEU A 14 -7.66 -23.94 -56.19
C LEU A 14 -7.88 -22.58 -56.90
N PHE A 15 -7.83 -21.52 -56.11
CA PHE A 15 -7.37 -20.23 -56.63
C PHE A 15 -6.26 -19.73 -55.73
N SER A 16 -5.05 -19.88 -56.22
CA SER A 16 -3.85 -19.20 -55.74
C SER A 16 -3.95 -17.73 -56.14
N SER A 17 -4.31 -16.86 -55.24
CA SER A 17 -4.06 -15.43 -55.39
C SER A 17 -2.88 -15.05 -54.51
N LEU A 18 -1.74 -14.88 -55.14
CA LEU A 18 -0.57 -14.21 -54.59
C LEU A 18 -0.96 -12.74 -54.31
N ALA A 19 -1.34 -12.44 -53.09
CA ALA A 19 -1.46 -11.07 -52.64
C ALA A 19 -0.06 -10.56 -52.32
N VAL A 20 0.51 -9.79 -53.22
CA VAL A 20 1.69 -8.95 -52.95
C VAL A 20 1.27 -7.89 -51.96
N LEU A 21 1.64 -8.11 -50.72
CA LEU A 21 1.52 -7.07 -49.67
C LEU A 21 2.56 -5.98 -49.96
N PRO A 22 2.16 -4.71 -50.08
CA PRO A 22 3.12 -3.63 -50.15
C PRO A 22 3.87 -3.57 -48.81
N TYR A 23 5.18 -3.64 -48.89
CA TYR A 23 6.06 -3.29 -47.80
C TYR A 23 5.80 -1.84 -47.42
N PHE A 24 4.99 -1.63 -46.39
CA PHE A 24 4.99 -0.33 -45.69
C PHE A 24 6.29 -0.26 -44.95
N ALA A 25 7.18 0.59 -45.41
CA ALA A 25 8.31 1.04 -44.63
C ALA A 25 7.75 1.55 -43.31
N ILE A 26 8.05 0.81 -42.22
CA ILE A 26 7.83 1.33 -40.88
C ILE A 26 8.87 2.42 -40.70
N ASP A 27 8.42 3.67 -40.85
CA ASP A 27 9.21 4.82 -40.46
C ASP A 27 9.66 4.57 -39.02
N LEU A 28 10.98 4.47 -38.86
CA LEU A 28 11.63 4.53 -37.59
C LEU A 28 11.16 5.83 -36.94
N PHE A 29 10.17 5.74 -36.05
CA PHE A 29 9.92 6.84 -35.12
C PHE A 29 11.24 7.10 -34.41
N ALA A 30 11.90 8.17 -34.80
CA ALA A 30 13.03 8.67 -34.06
C ALA A 30 12.55 8.82 -32.61
N GLN A 31 13.03 7.93 -31.74
CA GLN A 31 12.83 8.08 -30.31
C GLN A 31 13.38 9.45 -29.96
N SER A 32 12.49 10.41 -29.76
CA SER A 32 12.87 11.66 -29.09
C SER A 32 13.60 11.25 -27.81
N PRO A 33 14.76 11.84 -27.51
CA PRO A 33 15.46 11.52 -26.27
C PRO A 33 14.46 11.72 -25.15
N GLN A 34 14.09 10.62 -24.48
CA GLN A 34 13.34 10.71 -23.24
C GLN A 34 14.14 11.64 -22.32
N PRO A 35 13.48 12.68 -21.76
CA PRO A 35 14.15 13.46 -20.75
C PRO A 35 14.62 12.47 -19.69
N SER A 36 15.91 12.46 -19.42
CA SER A 36 16.46 11.71 -18.31
C SER A 36 15.74 12.22 -17.06
N VAL A 37 14.77 11.44 -16.58
CA VAL A 37 14.23 11.63 -15.25
C VAL A 37 15.42 11.39 -14.35
N THR A 38 16.08 12.46 -13.95
CA THR A 38 17.00 12.42 -12.81
C THR A 38 16.12 11.94 -11.67
N GLU A 39 16.28 10.67 -11.35
CA GLU A 39 15.66 10.09 -10.18
C GLU A 39 16.12 10.93 -9.00
N HIS A 40 15.27 11.85 -8.56
CA HIS A 40 15.43 12.54 -7.31
C HIS A 40 15.28 11.47 -6.24
N VAL A 41 16.37 10.75 -5.97
CA VAL A 41 16.47 9.90 -4.80
C VAL A 41 16.36 10.87 -3.62
N SER A 42 15.14 11.02 -3.11
CA SER A 42 14.96 11.69 -1.83
C SER A 42 15.88 10.98 -0.84
N PRO A 43 16.67 11.72 -0.04
CA PRO A 43 17.52 11.10 0.94
C PRO A 43 16.65 10.17 1.80
N PRO A 44 17.17 8.98 2.16
CA PRO A 44 16.43 8.07 3.02
C PRO A 44 16.03 8.83 4.29
N LEU A 45 14.77 8.64 4.73
CA LEU A 45 14.29 9.25 5.97
C LEU A 45 15.18 8.78 7.12
N ASP A 46 15.84 9.72 7.78
CA ASP A 46 16.68 9.39 8.93
C ASP A 46 15.79 9.03 10.11
N VAL A 47 16.05 7.87 10.71
CA VAL A 47 15.35 7.42 11.91
C VAL A 47 15.53 8.42 13.07
N ALA A 48 16.66 9.14 13.13
CA ALA A 48 16.89 10.18 14.12
C ALA A 48 15.91 11.37 14.01
N ASP A 49 15.32 11.59 12.84
CA ASP A 49 14.32 12.63 12.61
C ASP A 49 12.88 12.16 12.85
N ALA A 50 12.65 10.87 13.12
CA ALA A 50 11.34 10.36 13.47
C ALA A 50 10.81 11.08 14.72
N ILE A 51 9.53 11.47 14.66
CA ILE A 51 8.84 12.04 15.83
C ILE A 51 8.29 10.97 16.75
N TYR A 52 8.01 9.78 16.22
CA TYR A 52 7.51 8.63 16.96
C TYR A 52 8.29 7.38 16.61
N SER A 53 8.56 6.57 17.63
CA SER A 53 9.05 5.21 17.47
C SER A 53 8.32 4.27 18.42
N ALA A 54 7.75 3.18 17.89
CA ALA A 54 7.16 2.14 18.72
C ALA A 54 8.24 1.27 19.36
N ASN A 55 8.12 1.02 20.66
CA ASN A 55 9.02 0.12 21.38
C ASN A 55 8.45 -1.29 21.49
N LYS A 56 7.12 -1.40 21.44
CA LYS A 56 6.41 -2.66 21.58
C LYS A 56 5.03 -2.55 20.94
N THR A 57 4.70 -3.52 20.09
CA THR A 57 3.37 -3.68 19.49
C THR A 57 2.71 -4.94 20.02
N MET A 58 1.44 -4.82 20.41
CA MET A 58 0.60 -5.92 20.86
C MET A 58 -0.62 -6.04 19.96
N SER A 59 -0.79 -7.19 19.33
CA SER A 59 -2.01 -7.50 18.60
C SER A 59 -3.20 -7.69 19.55
N LEU A 60 -4.30 -7.01 19.29
CA LEU A 60 -5.56 -7.13 20.04
C LEU A 60 -6.60 -7.99 19.30
N GLY A 61 -6.24 -8.51 18.13
CA GLY A 61 -7.06 -9.42 17.33
C GLY A 61 -7.20 -9.01 15.89
N SER A 62 -7.62 -9.97 15.09
CA SER A 62 -7.87 -9.83 13.65
C SER A 62 -9.19 -10.53 13.30
N LYS A 63 -9.94 -9.98 12.36
CA LYS A 63 -11.15 -10.61 11.82
C LYS A 63 -11.24 -10.41 10.31
N ASN A 64 -11.77 -11.43 9.61
CA ASN A 64 -12.12 -11.32 8.20
C ASN A 64 -13.41 -10.50 8.06
N ILE A 65 -13.37 -9.49 7.17
CA ILE A 65 -14.53 -8.64 6.84
C ILE A 65 -15.18 -9.09 5.54
N SER A 66 -14.38 -9.47 4.54
CA SER A 66 -14.82 -9.93 3.22
C SER A 66 -13.79 -10.87 2.63
N LEU A 67 -14.25 -11.76 1.73
CA LEU A 67 -13.38 -12.67 0.98
C LEU A 67 -13.37 -12.36 -0.53
N THR A 68 -14.34 -11.58 -1.00
CA THR A 68 -14.49 -11.28 -2.44
C THR A 68 -14.75 -9.80 -2.67
N PRO A 69 -14.27 -9.21 -3.79
CA PRO A 69 -13.35 -9.80 -4.78
C PRO A 69 -11.93 -9.99 -4.25
N TYR A 70 -11.57 -9.29 -3.16
CA TYR A 70 -10.30 -9.42 -2.44
C TYR A 70 -10.57 -9.68 -0.97
N PRO A 71 -9.75 -10.52 -0.31
CA PRO A 71 -9.83 -10.67 1.14
C PRO A 71 -9.60 -9.33 1.83
N VAL A 72 -10.44 -9.03 2.81
CA VAL A 72 -10.33 -7.83 3.65
C VAL A 72 -10.30 -8.27 5.10
N THR A 73 -9.28 -7.82 5.84
CA THR A 73 -9.17 -8.01 7.29
C THR A 73 -9.35 -6.69 8.03
N GLU A 74 -9.77 -6.78 9.27
CA GLU A 74 -9.72 -5.69 10.25
C GLU A 74 -8.87 -6.17 11.42
N ASP A 75 -7.77 -5.45 11.63
CA ASP A 75 -6.76 -5.76 12.62
C ASP A 75 -6.74 -4.67 13.68
N ARG A 76 -6.61 -5.06 14.95
CA ARG A 76 -6.49 -4.14 16.08
C ARG A 76 -5.16 -4.35 16.77
N ALA A 77 -4.50 -3.27 17.11
CA ALA A 77 -3.24 -3.31 17.82
C ALA A 77 -3.15 -2.16 18.84
N SER A 78 -2.23 -2.33 19.77
CA SER A 78 -1.83 -1.28 20.71
C SER A 78 -0.31 -1.25 20.77
N ASP A 79 0.25 -0.06 20.49
CA ASP A 79 1.69 0.17 20.58
C ASP A 79 2.00 0.96 21.84
N GLN A 80 3.15 0.66 22.42
CA GLN A 80 3.82 1.54 23.37
C GLN A 80 5.06 2.11 22.68
N GLY A 81 5.19 3.42 22.70
CA GLY A 81 6.29 4.09 22.02
C GLY A 81 6.66 5.42 22.62
N PHE A 82 7.63 6.05 22.01
CA PHE A 82 8.14 7.35 22.41
C PHE A 82 7.78 8.40 21.36
N LEU A 83 7.12 9.47 21.79
CA LEU A 83 6.78 10.63 20.99
C LEU A 83 7.69 11.80 21.37
N LYS A 84 8.46 12.30 20.40
CA LYS A 84 9.46 13.36 20.59
C LYS A 84 8.81 14.64 21.12
N GLY A 85 9.33 15.18 22.20
CA GLY A 85 8.78 16.36 22.87
C GLY A 85 7.63 16.09 23.84
N VAL A 86 7.15 14.82 23.92
CA VAL A 86 6.05 14.42 24.83
C VAL A 86 6.50 13.34 25.80
N GLY A 87 7.19 12.32 25.32
CA GLY A 87 7.60 11.17 26.11
C GLY A 87 6.88 9.89 25.71
N ASN A 88 6.67 8.99 26.67
CA ASN A 88 5.98 7.74 26.41
C ASN A 88 4.50 7.97 26.09
N VAL A 89 4.01 7.26 25.09
CA VAL A 89 2.60 7.29 24.67
C VAL A 89 2.13 5.88 24.35
N THR A 90 0.83 5.65 24.47
CA THR A 90 0.15 4.47 23.92
C THR A 90 -0.55 4.86 22.63
N ASN A 91 -0.43 4.05 21.59
CA ASN A 91 -1.12 4.22 20.32
C ASN A 91 -2.08 3.04 20.12
N ASN A 92 -3.37 3.28 20.29
CA ASN A 92 -4.41 2.29 20.02
C ASN A 92 -4.91 2.47 18.59
N GLN A 93 -4.94 1.39 17.82
CA GLN A 93 -5.14 1.48 16.38
C GLN A 93 -5.99 0.34 15.82
N THR A 94 -6.70 0.66 14.74
CA THR A 94 -7.47 -0.29 13.95
C THR A 94 -7.14 -0.08 12.49
N TYR A 95 -6.82 -1.16 11.79
CA TYR A 95 -6.53 -1.15 10.35
C TYR A 95 -7.54 -2.02 9.62
N ARG A 96 -7.93 -1.56 8.42
CA ARG A 96 -8.64 -2.37 7.44
C ARG A 96 -7.73 -2.58 6.25
N SER A 97 -7.38 -3.85 6.02
CA SER A 97 -6.38 -4.27 5.04
C SER A 97 -7.03 -5.08 3.93
N THR A 98 -6.89 -4.62 2.68
CA THR A 98 -7.32 -5.32 1.47
C THR A 98 -6.13 -6.03 0.86
N HIS A 99 -6.19 -7.36 0.78
CA HIS A 99 -5.13 -8.22 0.24
C HIS A 99 -5.28 -8.28 -1.28
N LEU A 100 -4.57 -7.40 -2.00
CA LEU A 100 -4.62 -7.29 -3.46
C LEU A 100 -3.89 -8.44 -4.16
N SER A 101 -2.86 -8.99 -3.51
CA SER A 101 -2.14 -10.21 -3.91
C SER A 101 -1.37 -10.78 -2.72
N ASP A 102 -0.69 -11.91 -2.91
CA ASP A 102 0.16 -12.55 -1.89
C ASP A 102 1.33 -11.66 -1.42
N LYS A 103 1.62 -10.57 -2.15
CA LYS A 103 2.76 -9.68 -1.88
C LYS A 103 2.37 -8.20 -1.78
N LEU A 104 1.08 -7.89 -1.85
CA LEU A 104 0.60 -6.50 -1.88
C LEU A 104 -0.68 -6.34 -1.07
N ILE A 105 -0.65 -5.45 -0.10
CA ILE A 105 -1.78 -5.06 0.74
C ILE A 105 -1.99 -3.55 0.63
N GLN A 106 -3.24 -3.14 0.47
CA GLN A 106 -3.65 -1.76 0.70
C GLN A 106 -4.31 -1.68 2.06
N SER A 107 -3.90 -0.73 2.90
CA SER A 107 -4.44 -0.58 4.24
C SER A 107 -4.89 0.85 4.51
N THR A 108 -5.98 0.99 5.27
CA THR A 108 -6.42 2.25 5.86
C THR A 108 -6.54 2.04 7.36
N GLY A 109 -6.10 3.04 8.13
CA GLY A 109 -6.08 2.94 9.57
C GLY A 109 -6.64 4.17 10.25
N ASN A 110 -7.01 3.99 11.50
CA ASN A 110 -7.29 5.06 12.44
C ASN A 110 -6.81 4.67 13.83
N GLY A 111 -6.51 5.65 14.64
CA GLY A 111 -6.07 5.40 16.00
C GLY A 111 -6.01 6.65 16.85
N THR A 112 -5.51 6.44 18.06
CA THR A 112 -5.38 7.46 19.08
C THR A 112 -4.06 7.31 19.80
N PHE A 113 -3.25 8.36 19.80
CA PHE A 113 -2.16 8.52 20.74
C PHE A 113 -2.69 9.02 22.06
N GLU A 114 -2.27 8.40 23.14
CA GLU A 114 -2.66 8.76 24.49
C GLU A 114 -1.42 8.86 25.38
N THR A 115 -1.30 9.96 26.11
CA THR A 115 -0.25 10.17 27.11
C THR A 115 -0.64 9.56 28.44
N PRO A 116 0.31 9.27 29.35
CA PRO A 116 0.01 8.72 30.67
C PRO A 116 -0.91 9.59 31.54
N ASP A 117 -0.99 10.90 31.28
CA ASP A 117 -1.88 11.84 31.95
C ASP A 117 -3.25 11.99 31.24
N GLY A 118 -3.55 11.13 30.25
CA GLY A 118 -4.85 11.04 29.60
C GLY A 118 -5.10 12.06 28.50
N GLN A 119 -4.07 12.80 28.06
CA GLN A 119 -4.20 13.66 26.89
C GLN A 119 -4.15 12.80 25.62
N SER A 120 -4.95 13.17 24.61
CA SER A 120 -5.04 12.33 23.41
C SER A 120 -5.15 13.14 22.12
N ILE A 121 -4.75 12.50 21.03
CA ILE A 121 -4.96 12.96 19.64
C ILE A 121 -5.29 11.77 18.76
N THR A 122 -6.28 11.94 17.90
CA THR A 122 -6.66 10.92 16.92
C THR A 122 -5.95 11.15 15.58
N TRP A 123 -5.84 10.09 14.82
CA TRP A 123 -5.25 10.12 13.50
C TRP A 123 -5.96 9.16 12.55
N ILE A 124 -5.79 9.39 11.24
CA ILE A 124 -6.16 8.46 10.16
C ILE A 124 -4.94 8.23 9.28
N SER A 125 -4.88 7.07 8.64
CA SER A 125 -3.78 6.72 7.74
C SER A 125 -4.22 5.97 6.50
N SER A 126 -3.35 5.99 5.48
CA SER A 126 -3.44 5.15 4.30
C SER A 126 -2.05 4.67 3.92
N SER A 127 -1.91 3.38 3.64
CA SER A 127 -0.62 2.75 3.37
C SER A 127 -0.68 1.63 2.36
N ILE A 128 0.49 1.29 1.83
CA ILE A 128 0.74 0.12 1.00
C ILE A 128 1.75 -0.77 1.72
N GLY A 129 1.37 -2.02 1.94
CA GLY A 129 2.22 -3.08 2.45
C GLY A 129 2.78 -3.92 1.32
N ARG A 130 4.06 -4.21 1.39
CA ARG A 130 4.78 -5.12 0.49
C ARG A 130 5.48 -6.20 1.29
N LEU A 131 5.46 -7.42 0.77
CA LEU A 131 6.25 -8.51 1.33
C LEU A 131 7.70 -8.38 0.84
N VAL A 132 8.62 -8.13 1.77
CA VAL A 132 10.06 -7.95 1.53
C VAL A 132 10.79 -8.87 2.51
N ASP A 133 11.59 -9.80 2.00
CA ASP A 133 12.36 -10.75 2.84
C ASP A 133 11.49 -11.44 3.90
N ASP A 134 10.34 -11.98 3.46
CA ASP A 134 9.32 -12.66 4.27
C ASP A 134 8.69 -11.81 5.40
N ARG A 135 8.84 -10.49 5.33
CA ARG A 135 8.22 -9.55 6.26
C ARG A 135 7.35 -8.54 5.53
N TRP A 136 6.22 -8.21 6.12
CA TRP A 136 5.39 -7.13 5.62
C TRP A 136 5.96 -5.79 6.05
N VAL A 137 6.23 -4.94 5.06
CA VAL A 137 6.69 -3.56 5.24
C VAL A 137 5.64 -2.63 4.68
N PHE A 138 5.06 -1.82 5.54
CA PHE A 138 4.06 -0.81 5.18
C PHE A 138 4.71 0.57 5.11
N HIS A 139 4.35 1.31 4.07
CA HIS A 139 4.68 2.71 3.94
C HIS A 139 3.41 3.49 3.64
N GLY A 140 3.22 4.62 4.30
CA GLY A 140 2.01 5.40 4.12
C GLY A 140 2.07 6.80 4.69
N VAL A 141 0.94 7.47 4.58
CA VAL A 141 0.72 8.78 5.16
C VAL A 141 -0.21 8.68 6.37
N ILE A 142 0.02 9.55 7.33
CA ILE A 142 -0.80 9.71 8.52
C ILE A 142 -1.20 11.19 8.65
N LEU A 143 -2.46 11.42 8.96
CA LEU A 143 -3.01 12.75 9.22
C LEU A 143 -3.49 12.81 10.65
N PHE A 144 -2.99 13.77 11.39
CA PHE A 144 -3.41 14.03 12.76
C PHE A 144 -4.58 15.01 12.79
N ASN A 145 -5.59 14.68 13.59
CA ASN A 145 -6.72 15.57 13.82
C ASN A 145 -6.36 16.67 14.83
N ASN A 146 -7.28 17.59 15.05
CA ASN A 146 -7.11 18.60 16.09
C ASN A 146 -7.32 18.00 17.48
N THR A 147 -6.52 18.49 18.44
CA THR A 147 -6.70 18.20 19.86
C THR A 147 -6.67 19.49 20.67
N GLN A 148 -7.31 19.47 21.82
CA GLN A 148 -7.21 20.53 22.85
C GLN A 148 -6.03 20.31 23.79
N SER A 149 -5.33 19.20 23.66
CA SER A 149 -4.14 18.85 24.43
C SER A 149 -2.99 19.83 24.17
N LYS A 150 -2.43 20.41 25.19
CA LYS A 150 -1.27 21.31 25.05
C LYS A 150 -0.02 20.56 24.58
N SER A 151 0.23 19.37 25.14
CA SER A 151 1.42 18.58 24.82
C SER A 151 1.41 17.98 23.41
N LEU A 152 0.21 17.72 22.84
CA LEU A 152 0.04 17.13 21.53
C LEU A 152 -0.36 18.16 20.44
N SER A 153 -0.52 19.42 20.81
CA SER A 153 -1.00 20.46 19.89
C SER A 153 -0.09 20.71 18.68
N PHE A 154 1.20 20.38 18.77
CA PHE A 154 2.14 20.48 17.65
C PHE A 154 1.82 19.49 16.50
N LEU A 155 1.01 18.47 16.77
CA LEU A 155 0.50 17.52 15.77
C LEU A 155 -0.80 18.00 15.11
N ASN A 156 -1.44 19.08 15.57
CA ASN A 156 -2.72 19.54 15.03
C ASN A 156 -2.65 19.78 13.52
N ASN A 157 -3.53 19.13 12.76
CA ASN A 157 -3.60 19.19 11.30
C ASN A 157 -2.29 18.85 10.58
N SER A 158 -1.35 18.18 11.24
CA SER A 158 -0.10 17.80 10.61
C SER A 158 -0.26 16.53 9.80
N ILE A 159 0.60 16.41 8.79
CA ILE A 159 0.73 15.24 7.95
C ILE A 159 2.07 14.60 8.25
N GLY A 160 2.09 13.29 8.39
CA GLY A 160 3.29 12.51 8.55
C GLY A 160 3.42 11.42 7.49
N PHE A 161 4.63 10.93 7.36
CA PHE A 161 4.92 9.66 6.70
C PHE A 161 5.15 8.60 7.79
N HIS A 162 4.65 7.38 7.57
CA HIS A 162 4.92 6.28 8.49
C HIS A 162 5.52 5.08 7.76
N LYS A 163 6.32 4.32 8.51
CA LYS A 163 6.86 3.04 8.11
C LYS A 163 6.64 2.05 9.24
N ASP A 164 5.93 0.96 8.94
CA ASP A 164 5.63 -0.11 9.89
C ASP A 164 6.20 -1.41 9.34
N ILE A 165 6.81 -2.22 10.19
CA ILE A 165 7.38 -3.53 9.84
C ILE A 165 6.74 -4.56 10.75
N ILE A 166 5.94 -5.47 10.19
CA ILE A 166 5.35 -6.54 10.97
C ILE A 166 6.43 -7.47 11.50
N GLY A 167 6.57 -7.51 12.82
CA GLY A 167 7.60 -8.28 13.52
C GLY A 167 8.12 -7.56 14.75
N ASN A 168 9.43 -7.60 14.96
CA ASN A 168 10.08 -7.01 16.12
C ASN A 168 10.79 -5.68 15.85
N ASP A 169 10.70 -5.18 14.62
CA ASP A 169 11.29 -3.89 14.27
C ASP A 169 10.37 -2.75 14.72
N PRO A 170 10.93 -1.62 15.17
CA PRO A 170 10.10 -0.47 15.56
C PRO A 170 9.38 0.14 14.37
N ASP A 171 8.16 0.62 14.62
CA ASP A 171 7.42 1.45 13.69
C ASP A 171 7.81 2.91 13.88
N TYR A 172 7.82 3.69 12.81
CA TYR A 172 8.28 5.06 12.82
C TYR A 172 7.28 6.00 12.16
N ILE A 173 7.21 7.23 12.66
CA ILE A 173 6.48 8.34 12.03
C ILE A 173 7.40 9.56 11.93
N TRP A 174 7.39 10.22 10.75
CA TRP A 174 8.05 11.49 10.47
C TRP A 174 7.01 12.53 10.09
N LEU A 175 7.13 13.76 10.57
CA LEU A 175 6.29 14.84 10.08
C LEU A 175 6.81 15.35 8.73
N LEU A 176 5.88 15.56 7.80
CA LEU A 176 6.16 16.27 6.56
C LEU A 176 6.15 17.77 6.86
N LYS A 177 7.22 18.45 6.46
CA LYS A 177 7.38 19.90 6.61
C LYS A 177 6.85 20.64 5.40
#